data_cee53092f8b2795dc0f353acba6ead69
#
_entry.id   cee53092f8b2795dc0f353acba6ead69
#
_cell.length_a   1.000
_cell.length_b   1.000
_cell.length_c   1.000
_cell.angle_alpha   90.00
_cell.angle_beta   90.00
_cell.angle_gamma   90.00
#
_symmetry.space_group_name_H-M   'P 1'
#
loop_
_entity.id
_entity.type
_entity.pdbx_description
1 polymer ?
#
loop_
_entity_poly.entity_id
_entity_poly.type
_entity_poly.pdbx_seq_one_letter_code
_entity_poly.pdbx_strand_id
1 'polypeptide(L)'
;MPLRVLLTGGHGFVGRRLQAELAQADLTVLAPPSDELDVTDAGSVARALADGVDAVVHLAAIAFGPAADADPALALRINVGGTLTLVEALRRLPNTPIVLVVGSADVYAVPRGATAALSEESPLGIRGTYGLTKVAQEAVAMEAAAREGWMLVVARAFNHSGPGQRRGFVVPAMAERVRAVRDGRADAIPVGNLDVRRDLLHVDDVVHAYRLVLEGLADGRVPRGGVVLNVASGRTVSIREVVDGFQQRAGTSAPLKVDATFVRANDPSKILGDANRLRALTGWRPTRDLEVILDDVWADVTSEVPAG
;
A
#
# COMPACT_ATOMS: atom_id res chain seq x y z
N MET A 1 12.38 -26.72 -5.48
CA MET A 1 13.16 -25.47 -5.58
C MET A 1 12.33 -24.37 -4.94
N PRO A 2 12.93 -23.38 -4.26
CA PRO A 2 12.19 -22.25 -3.73
C PRO A 2 11.50 -21.49 -4.86
N LEU A 3 10.28 -20.96 -4.62
CA LEU A 3 9.56 -20.15 -5.61
C LEU A 3 10.36 -18.90 -5.98
N ARG A 4 10.46 -18.62 -7.27
CA ARG A 4 11.08 -17.40 -7.80
C ARG A 4 10.03 -16.32 -7.96
N VAL A 5 10.17 -15.24 -7.17
CA VAL A 5 9.18 -14.17 -7.08
C VAL A 5 9.74 -12.89 -7.69
N LEU A 6 9.13 -12.38 -8.76
CA LEU A 6 9.45 -11.08 -9.34
C LEU A 6 8.67 -9.98 -8.61
N LEU A 7 9.37 -8.99 -8.08
CA LEU A 7 8.77 -7.79 -7.49
C LEU A 7 8.96 -6.61 -8.44
N THR A 8 7.89 -6.09 -9.03
CA THR A 8 7.93 -4.77 -9.65
C THR A 8 7.79 -3.71 -8.56
N GLY A 9 8.57 -2.64 -8.61
CA GLY A 9 8.57 -1.63 -7.53
C GLY A 9 9.20 -2.10 -6.22
N GLY A 10 10.07 -3.11 -6.28
CA GLY A 10 10.72 -3.71 -5.12
C GLY A 10 11.53 -2.72 -4.27
N HIS A 11 12.09 -1.66 -4.86
CA HIS A 11 12.87 -0.63 -4.16
C HIS A 11 12.00 0.47 -3.51
N GLY A 12 10.68 0.41 -3.63
CA GLY A 12 9.74 1.27 -2.93
C GLY A 12 9.63 0.97 -1.43
N PHE A 13 8.82 1.76 -0.71
CA PHE A 13 8.59 1.60 0.73
C PHE A 13 8.14 0.18 1.10
N VAL A 14 7.04 -0.28 0.51
CA VAL A 14 6.50 -1.64 0.74
C VAL A 14 7.41 -2.71 0.14
N GLY A 15 8.00 -2.43 -1.04
CA GLY A 15 8.84 -3.39 -1.75
C GLY A 15 10.07 -3.82 -0.97
N ARG A 16 10.79 -2.89 -0.34
CA ARG A 16 11.95 -3.21 0.50
C ARG A 16 11.57 -4.08 1.71
N ARG A 17 10.43 -3.80 2.34
CA ARG A 17 9.94 -4.61 3.46
C ARG A 17 9.52 -6.00 3.00
N LEU A 18 8.86 -6.09 1.83
CA LEU A 18 8.44 -7.37 1.28
C LEU A 18 9.65 -8.23 0.88
N GLN A 19 10.71 -7.65 0.32
CA GLN A 19 11.95 -8.39 0.06
C GLN A 19 12.51 -9.06 1.33
N ALA A 20 12.56 -8.30 2.44
CA ALA A 20 13.02 -8.82 3.72
C ALA A 20 12.10 -9.92 4.28
N GLU A 21 10.78 -9.77 4.16
CA GLU A 21 9.79 -10.76 4.58
C GLU A 21 9.90 -12.06 3.76
N LEU A 22 10.01 -11.95 2.44
CA LEU A 22 10.11 -13.12 1.55
C LEU A 22 11.44 -13.85 1.69
N ALA A 23 12.53 -13.14 1.95
CA ALA A 23 13.85 -13.76 2.20
C ALA A 23 13.85 -14.66 3.44
N GLN A 24 13.02 -14.36 4.44
CA GLN A 24 12.86 -15.21 5.64
C GLN A 24 12.06 -16.49 5.35
N ALA A 25 11.31 -16.53 4.27
CA ALA A 25 10.45 -17.64 3.88
C ALA A 25 11.10 -18.58 2.84
N ASP A 26 12.42 -18.53 2.66
CA ASP A 26 13.19 -19.33 1.68
C ASP A 26 12.67 -19.19 0.23
N LEU A 27 12.27 -17.96 -0.14
CA LEU A 27 11.85 -17.60 -1.50
C LEU A 27 12.97 -16.86 -2.23
N THR A 28 13.17 -17.16 -3.52
CA THR A 28 14.11 -16.41 -4.36
C THR A 28 13.45 -15.15 -4.88
N VAL A 29 13.90 -13.99 -4.43
CA VAL A 29 13.32 -12.68 -4.79
C VAL A 29 14.14 -12.03 -5.90
N LEU A 30 13.46 -11.66 -6.99
CA LEU A 30 13.97 -10.84 -8.09
C LEU A 30 13.30 -9.47 -7.99
N ALA A 31 14.08 -8.45 -7.65
CA ALA A 31 13.57 -7.08 -7.47
C ALA A 31 14.45 -6.07 -8.22
N PRO A 32 14.41 -6.06 -9.58
CA PRO A 32 15.20 -5.11 -10.36
C PRO A 32 14.81 -3.66 -10.01
N PRO A 33 15.76 -2.72 -9.99
CA PRO A 33 15.46 -1.31 -9.83
C PRO A 33 14.70 -0.75 -11.05
N SER A 34 14.11 0.44 -10.91
CA SER A 34 13.20 1.00 -11.93
C SER A 34 13.88 1.39 -13.27
N ASP A 35 15.18 1.55 -13.28
CA ASP A 35 16.01 1.75 -14.48
C ASP A 35 16.28 0.44 -15.25
N GLU A 36 16.18 -0.71 -14.57
CA GLU A 36 16.29 -2.04 -15.19
C GLU A 36 14.92 -2.64 -15.50
N LEU A 37 13.89 -2.35 -14.69
CA LEU A 37 12.51 -2.81 -14.88
C LEU A 37 11.54 -1.63 -14.93
N ASP A 38 11.41 -1.01 -16.10
CA ASP A 38 10.33 -0.08 -16.40
C ASP A 38 9.07 -0.88 -16.79
N VAL A 39 8.05 -0.83 -15.93
CA VAL A 39 6.78 -1.53 -16.17
C VAL A 39 6.01 -1.01 -17.38
N THR A 40 6.34 0.19 -17.88
CA THR A 40 5.71 0.75 -19.07
C THR A 40 6.39 0.34 -20.38
N ASP A 41 7.57 -0.30 -20.30
CA ASP A 41 8.30 -0.84 -21.45
C ASP A 41 8.13 -2.36 -21.54
N ALA A 42 7.46 -2.81 -22.61
CA ALA A 42 7.23 -4.22 -22.88
C ALA A 42 8.52 -5.05 -22.99
N GLY A 43 9.59 -4.47 -23.54
CA GLY A 43 10.89 -5.14 -23.66
C GLY A 43 11.56 -5.33 -22.30
N SER A 44 11.46 -4.33 -21.42
CA SER A 44 11.95 -4.39 -20.04
C SER A 44 11.23 -5.48 -19.22
N VAL A 45 9.90 -5.49 -19.28
CA VAL A 45 9.09 -6.51 -18.60
C VAL A 45 9.36 -7.91 -19.14
N ALA A 46 9.49 -8.07 -20.46
CA ALA A 46 9.79 -9.36 -21.07
C ALA A 46 11.16 -9.89 -20.61
N ARG A 47 12.19 -9.05 -20.53
CA ARG A 47 13.51 -9.44 -20.02
C ARG A 47 13.45 -9.89 -18.56
N ALA A 48 12.72 -9.17 -17.71
CA ALA A 48 12.58 -9.52 -16.30
C ALA A 48 11.87 -10.88 -16.09
N LEU A 49 11.06 -11.31 -17.05
CA LEU A 49 10.33 -12.59 -17.02
C LEU A 49 11.10 -13.72 -17.73
N ALA A 50 12.12 -13.42 -18.53
CA ALA A 50 12.80 -14.38 -19.42
C ALA A 50 13.45 -15.56 -18.69
N ASP A 51 13.99 -15.33 -17.49
CA ASP A 51 14.64 -16.37 -16.71
C ASP A 51 13.65 -17.33 -15.98
N GLY A 52 12.37 -17.13 -16.22
CA GLY A 52 11.29 -17.86 -15.57
C GLY A 52 11.02 -17.37 -14.15
N VAL A 53 9.75 -17.13 -13.83
CA VAL A 53 9.27 -16.76 -12.50
C VAL A 53 8.05 -17.61 -12.15
N ASP A 54 7.92 -17.97 -10.87
CA ASP A 54 6.78 -18.73 -10.37
C ASP A 54 5.68 -17.82 -9.88
N ALA A 55 6.05 -16.62 -9.44
CA ALA A 55 5.12 -15.60 -8.93
C ALA A 55 5.56 -14.19 -9.32
N VAL A 56 4.58 -13.29 -9.45
CA VAL A 56 4.80 -11.85 -9.64
C VAL A 56 4.04 -11.07 -8.58
N VAL A 57 4.71 -10.15 -7.89
CA VAL A 57 4.08 -9.14 -7.04
C VAL A 57 4.21 -7.78 -7.70
N HIS A 58 3.08 -7.23 -8.12
CA HIS A 58 3.03 -5.95 -8.81
C HIS A 58 2.78 -4.81 -7.83
N LEU A 59 3.89 -4.17 -7.38
CA LEU A 59 3.88 -3.02 -6.47
C LEU A 59 4.14 -1.70 -7.21
N ALA A 60 4.73 -1.73 -8.41
CA ALA A 60 5.10 -0.54 -9.16
C ALA A 60 3.88 0.35 -9.45
N ALA A 61 3.86 1.53 -8.85
CA ALA A 61 2.78 2.51 -9.01
C ALA A 61 3.20 3.88 -8.50
N ILE A 62 2.57 4.94 -9.01
CA ILE A 62 2.49 6.22 -8.31
C ILE A 62 1.44 6.06 -7.21
N ALA A 63 1.90 5.86 -5.97
CA ALA A 63 1.05 5.54 -4.82
C ALA A 63 0.68 6.77 -3.96
N PHE A 64 1.27 7.93 -4.22
CA PHE A 64 1.01 9.17 -3.49
C PHE A 64 -0.04 10.00 -4.23
N GLY A 65 -1.24 10.14 -3.65
CA GLY A 65 -2.38 10.82 -4.26
C GLY A 65 -2.04 12.22 -4.82
N PRO A 66 -1.40 13.12 -4.05
CA PRO A 66 -1.01 14.43 -4.57
C PRO A 66 -0.06 14.37 -5.78
N ALA A 67 0.81 13.38 -5.88
CA ALA A 67 1.66 13.21 -7.07
C ALA A 67 0.86 12.70 -8.28
N ALA A 68 -0.13 11.83 -8.05
CA ALA A 68 -1.02 11.39 -9.11
C ALA A 68 -1.94 12.53 -9.61
N ASP A 69 -2.38 13.41 -8.72
CA ASP A 69 -3.20 14.58 -9.08
C ASP A 69 -2.36 15.66 -9.80
N ALA A 70 -1.06 15.76 -9.50
CA ALA A 70 -0.14 16.69 -10.16
C ALA A 70 0.19 16.29 -11.61
N ASP A 71 0.26 14.98 -11.89
CA ASP A 71 0.46 14.43 -13.24
C ASP A 71 -0.44 13.20 -13.47
N PRO A 72 -1.71 13.43 -13.82
CA PRO A 72 -2.66 12.36 -14.09
C PRO A 72 -2.27 11.46 -15.25
N ALA A 73 -1.64 12.01 -16.29
CA ALA A 73 -1.22 11.26 -17.46
C ALA A 73 -0.11 10.25 -17.11
N LEU A 74 0.87 10.68 -16.32
CA LEU A 74 1.93 9.81 -15.83
C LEU A 74 1.37 8.73 -14.89
N ALA A 75 0.45 9.10 -14.00
CA ALA A 75 -0.19 8.15 -13.08
C ALA A 75 -0.97 7.06 -13.84
N LEU A 76 -1.74 7.42 -14.87
CA LEU A 76 -2.44 6.47 -15.74
C LEU A 76 -1.46 5.58 -16.50
N ARG A 77 -0.42 6.17 -17.08
CA ARG A 77 0.59 5.43 -17.86
C ARG A 77 1.29 4.38 -17.00
N ILE A 78 1.72 4.74 -15.78
CA ILE A 78 2.42 3.81 -14.90
C ILE A 78 1.45 2.80 -14.27
N ASN A 79 0.39 3.27 -13.61
CA ASN A 79 -0.45 2.38 -12.80
C ASN A 79 -1.32 1.47 -13.67
N VAL A 80 -1.89 1.99 -14.75
CA VAL A 80 -2.78 1.22 -15.64
C VAL A 80 -2.00 0.65 -16.82
N GLY A 81 -1.24 1.49 -17.54
CA GLY A 81 -0.43 1.06 -18.68
C GLY A 81 0.61 0.02 -18.28
N GLY A 82 1.33 0.24 -17.16
CA GLY A 82 2.30 -0.72 -16.63
C GLY A 82 1.67 -2.07 -16.26
N THR A 83 0.47 -2.05 -15.67
CA THR A 83 -0.28 -3.30 -15.39
C THR A 83 -0.69 -4.00 -16.69
N LEU A 84 -1.15 -3.26 -17.70
CA LEU A 84 -1.49 -3.82 -19.00
C LEU A 84 -0.27 -4.44 -19.68
N THR A 85 0.88 -3.76 -19.67
CA THR A 85 2.15 -4.27 -20.20
C THR A 85 2.57 -5.56 -19.51
N LEU A 86 2.44 -5.63 -18.18
CA LEU A 86 2.72 -6.85 -17.41
C LEU A 86 1.77 -7.98 -17.81
N VAL A 87 0.47 -7.73 -17.86
CA VAL A 87 -0.56 -8.72 -18.27
C VAL A 87 -0.25 -9.28 -19.66
N GLU A 88 0.07 -8.42 -20.63
CA GLU A 88 0.41 -8.86 -21.99
C GLU A 88 1.71 -9.70 -22.05
N ALA A 89 2.68 -9.39 -21.19
CA ALA A 89 3.89 -10.20 -21.10
C ALA A 89 3.61 -11.57 -20.44
N LEU A 90 2.81 -11.60 -19.38
CA LEU A 90 2.41 -12.84 -18.70
C LEU A 90 1.63 -13.81 -19.60
N ARG A 91 0.79 -13.30 -20.51
CA ARG A 91 0.08 -14.10 -21.49
C ARG A 91 0.98 -14.89 -22.44
N ARG A 92 2.21 -14.43 -22.64
CA ARG A 92 3.19 -15.06 -23.54
C ARG A 92 4.02 -16.14 -22.87
N LEU A 93 3.88 -16.29 -21.54
CA LEU A 93 4.63 -17.30 -20.80
C LEU A 93 4.01 -18.69 -21.01
N PRO A 94 4.83 -19.75 -21.13
CA PRO A 94 4.34 -21.12 -21.27
C PRO A 94 3.60 -21.64 -20.03
N ASN A 95 3.93 -21.09 -18.86
CA ASN A 95 3.31 -21.41 -17.58
C ASN A 95 2.70 -20.15 -16.99
N THR A 96 1.51 -20.30 -16.41
CA THR A 96 0.82 -19.19 -15.74
C THR A 96 1.43 -18.95 -14.35
N PRO A 97 2.10 -17.83 -14.11
CA PRO A 97 2.62 -17.50 -12.78
C PRO A 97 1.47 -17.17 -11.83
N ILE A 98 1.77 -17.27 -10.54
CA ILE A 98 0.94 -16.71 -9.48
C ILE A 98 1.07 -15.18 -9.52
N VAL A 99 -0.03 -14.45 -9.42
CA VAL A 99 0.00 -12.98 -9.52
C VAL A 99 -0.65 -12.32 -8.30
N LEU A 100 0.11 -11.46 -7.63
CA LEU A 100 -0.41 -10.56 -6.62
C LEU A 100 -0.30 -9.12 -7.12
N VAL A 101 -1.44 -8.46 -7.32
CA VAL A 101 -1.52 -7.04 -7.68
C VAL A 101 -1.87 -6.23 -6.44
N VAL A 102 -1.06 -5.24 -6.12
CA VAL A 102 -1.32 -4.38 -4.97
C VAL A 102 -2.32 -3.27 -5.35
N GLY A 103 -3.55 -3.46 -4.88
CA GLY A 103 -4.66 -2.51 -4.96
C GLY A 103 -4.63 -1.45 -3.85
N SER A 104 -5.77 -0.83 -3.60
CA SER A 104 -5.92 0.20 -2.55
C SER A 104 -7.36 0.26 -2.05
N ALA A 105 -7.55 0.62 -0.78
CA ALA A 105 -8.86 0.98 -0.23
C ALA A 105 -9.44 2.28 -0.84
N ASP A 106 -8.64 3.06 -1.56
CA ASP A 106 -9.12 4.25 -2.27
C ASP A 106 -10.04 3.96 -3.48
N VAL A 107 -10.19 2.67 -3.81
CA VAL A 107 -11.18 2.23 -4.80
C VAL A 107 -12.61 2.22 -4.28
N TYR A 108 -12.83 2.30 -2.97
CA TYR A 108 -14.17 2.23 -2.40
C TYR A 108 -14.92 3.55 -2.42
N ALA A 109 -16.21 3.49 -2.76
CA ALA A 109 -17.14 4.56 -2.47
C ALA A 109 -17.41 4.58 -0.95
N VAL A 110 -17.11 5.71 -0.30
CA VAL A 110 -17.38 5.90 1.12
C VAL A 110 -18.45 6.97 1.26
N PRO A 111 -19.72 6.62 1.48
CA PRO A 111 -20.77 7.60 1.69
C PRO A 111 -20.48 8.50 2.89
N ARG A 112 -20.97 9.75 2.84
CA ARG A 112 -20.85 10.68 3.95
C ARG A 112 -21.54 10.09 5.20
N GLY A 113 -20.82 10.05 6.33
CA GLY A 113 -21.34 9.48 7.58
C GLY A 113 -21.33 7.94 7.64
N ALA A 114 -20.74 7.24 6.66
CA ALA A 114 -20.61 5.79 6.71
C ALA A 114 -19.84 5.34 7.96
N THR A 115 -20.40 4.36 8.67
CA THR A 115 -19.80 3.77 9.87
C THR A 115 -19.44 2.30 9.70
N ALA A 116 -20.05 1.60 8.73
CA ALA A 116 -19.81 0.19 8.45
C ALA A 116 -18.39 -0.06 7.92
N ALA A 117 -17.86 -1.23 8.19
CA ALA A 117 -16.62 -1.67 7.58
C ALA A 117 -16.83 -1.97 6.08
N LEU A 118 -15.82 -1.63 5.29
CA LEU A 118 -15.80 -1.88 3.84
C LEU A 118 -15.32 -3.31 3.60
N SER A 119 -16.20 -4.13 3.06
CA SER A 119 -15.86 -5.47 2.55
C SER A 119 -15.52 -5.40 1.06
N GLU A 120 -15.06 -6.51 0.50
CA GLU A 120 -14.71 -6.60 -0.92
C GLU A 120 -15.93 -6.43 -1.85
N GLU A 121 -17.16 -6.62 -1.35
CA GLU A 121 -18.43 -6.38 -2.02
C GLU A 121 -18.92 -4.93 -1.93
N SER A 122 -18.26 -4.10 -1.12
CA SER A 122 -18.63 -2.68 -0.99
C SER A 122 -18.51 -1.97 -2.32
N PRO A 123 -19.42 -1.03 -2.64
CA PRO A 123 -19.42 -0.32 -3.92
C PRO A 123 -18.08 0.37 -4.18
N LEU A 124 -17.63 0.31 -5.44
CA LEU A 124 -16.47 1.06 -5.90
C LEU A 124 -16.85 2.51 -6.20
N GLY A 125 -15.88 3.41 -5.99
CA GLY A 125 -16.01 4.83 -6.30
C GLY A 125 -14.67 5.45 -6.63
N ILE A 126 -14.69 6.61 -7.26
CA ILE A 126 -13.48 7.29 -7.70
C ILE A 126 -13.23 8.47 -6.76
N ARG A 127 -12.09 8.43 -6.05
CA ARG A 127 -11.61 9.51 -5.20
C ARG A 127 -10.24 9.99 -5.69
N GLY A 128 -10.24 11.06 -6.47
CA GLY A 128 -9.02 11.60 -7.07
C GLY A 128 -8.41 10.71 -8.16
N THR A 129 -7.35 11.17 -8.74
CA THR A 129 -6.64 10.48 -9.83
C THR A 129 -6.09 9.13 -9.37
N TYR A 130 -5.52 9.06 -8.16
CA TYR A 130 -4.98 7.80 -7.63
C TYR A 130 -6.06 6.72 -7.52
N GLY A 131 -7.22 7.04 -6.92
CA GLY A 131 -8.34 6.10 -6.83
C GLY A 131 -8.82 5.61 -8.20
N LEU A 132 -8.94 6.53 -9.18
CA LEU A 132 -9.25 6.19 -10.57
C LEU A 132 -8.26 5.17 -11.14
N THR A 133 -6.95 5.43 -11.00
CA THR A 133 -5.92 4.52 -11.56
C THR A 133 -5.98 3.15 -10.89
N LYS A 134 -6.28 3.07 -9.59
CA LYS A 134 -6.38 1.79 -8.87
C LYS A 134 -7.62 0.99 -9.26
N VAL A 135 -8.76 1.63 -9.48
CA VAL A 135 -9.96 0.96 -10.04
C VAL A 135 -9.66 0.40 -11.43
N ALA A 136 -9.03 1.18 -12.31
CA ALA A 136 -8.69 0.74 -13.66
C ALA A 136 -7.63 -0.37 -13.66
N GLN A 137 -6.59 -0.27 -12.82
CA GLN A 137 -5.57 -1.29 -12.61
C GLN A 137 -6.19 -2.63 -12.20
N GLU A 138 -7.07 -2.60 -11.20
CA GLU A 138 -7.78 -3.77 -10.72
C GLU A 138 -8.65 -4.40 -11.82
N ALA A 139 -9.40 -3.58 -12.56
CA ALA A 139 -10.25 -4.05 -13.66
C ALA A 139 -9.44 -4.77 -14.75
N VAL A 140 -8.27 -4.23 -15.14
CA VAL A 140 -7.35 -4.86 -16.10
C VAL A 140 -6.86 -6.21 -15.59
N ALA A 141 -6.43 -6.28 -14.33
CA ALA A 141 -5.88 -7.50 -13.74
C ALA A 141 -6.96 -8.58 -13.59
N MET A 142 -8.14 -8.22 -13.10
CA MET A 142 -9.24 -9.16 -12.88
C MET A 142 -9.84 -9.68 -14.18
N GLU A 143 -9.98 -8.84 -15.21
CA GLU A 143 -10.41 -9.27 -16.56
C GLU A 143 -9.43 -10.31 -17.13
N ALA A 144 -8.14 -10.02 -17.05
CA ALA A 144 -7.12 -10.95 -17.51
C ALA A 144 -7.18 -12.28 -16.77
N ALA A 145 -7.26 -12.23 -15.43
CA ALA A 145 -7.36 -13.44 -14.61
C ALA A 145 -8.59 -14.29 -14.95
N ALA A 146 -9.75 -13.64 -15.14
CA ALA A 146 -10.99 -14.33 -15.48
C ALA A 146 -10.91 -14.99 -16.87
N ARG A 147 -10.37 -14.28 -17.87
CA ARG A 147 -10.26 -14.76 -19.24
C ARG A 147 -9.24 -15.89 -19.39
N GLU A 148 -8.09 -15.75 -18.73
CA GLU A 148 -6.97 -16.70 -18.86
C GLU A 148 -7.00 -17.82 -17.80
N GLY A 149 -7.90 -17.75 -16.82
CA GLY A 149 -7.96 -18.71 -15.72
C GLY A 149 -6.76 -18.62 -14.76
N TRP A 150 -6.17 -17.43 -14.59
CA TRP A 150 -5.00 -17.24 -13.72
C TRP A 150 -5.32 -17.33 -12.24
N MET A 151 -4.32 -17.75 -11.45
CA MET A 151 -4.32 -17.58 -10.01
C MET A 151 -3.83 -16.16 -9.69
N LEU A 152 -4.78 -15.24 -9.45
CA LEU A 152 -4.49 -13.83 -9.23
C LEU A 152 -5.23 -13.33 -7.99
N VAL A 153 -4.56 -12.55 -7.19
CA VAL A 153 -5.15 -11.78 -6.08
C VAL A 153 -4.91 -10.29 -6.32
N VAL A 154 -5.97 -9.50 -6.18
CA VAL A 154 -5.86 -8.06 -5.96
C VAL A 154 -5.97 -7.79 -4.46
N ALA A 155 -4.89 -7.29 -3.84
CA ALA A 155 -4.87 -6.94 -2.43
C ALA A 155 -5.20 -5.46 -2.24
N ARG A 156 -6.41 -5.14 -1.83
CA ARG A 156 -6.83 -3.77 -1.49
C ARG A 156 -6.30 -3.40 -0.11
N ALA A 157 -5.08 -2.83 -0.08
CA ALA A 157 -4.45 -2.38 1.15
C ALA A 157 -5.11 -1.11 1.69
N PHE A 158 -5.45 -1.14 2.98
CA PHE A 158 -5.85 0.05 3.73
C PHE A 158 -4.62 0.86 4.14
N ASN A 159 -4.83 2.02 4.80
CA ASN A 159 -3.71 2.87 5.14
C ASN A 159 -2.68 2.08 5.97
N HIS A 160 -1.42 2.29 5.67
CA HIS A 160 -0.33 1.67 6.41
C HIS A 160 0.85 2.63 6.53
N SER A 161 1.62 2.45 7.59
CA SER A 161 2.80 3.25 7.88
C SER A 161 3.89 2.41 8.54
N GLY A 162 5.08 2.97 8.62
CA GLY A 162 6.25 2.37 9.24
C GLY A 162 7.54 3.07 8.82
N PRO A 163 8.69 2.60 9.29
CA PRO A 163 9.99 3.20 9.00
C PRO A 163 10.32 3.21 7.50
N GLY A 164 10.85 4.33 7.01
CA GLY A 164 11.22 4.52 5.60
C GLY A 164 10.07 4.97 4.71
N GLN A 165 8.87 5.27 5.25
CA GLN A 165 7.79 5.86 4.48
C GLN A 165 8.07 7.34 4.16
N ARG A 166 7.78 7.74 2.90
CA ARG A 166 7.96 9.12 2.44
C ARG A 166 7.24 10.12 3.35
N ARG A 167 7.93 11.23 3.70
CA ARG A 167 7.44 12.29 4.60
C ARG A 167 6.17 13.02 4.13
N GLY A 168 5.72 12.81 2.91
CA GLY A 168 4.45 13.34 2.39
C GLY A 168 3.20 12.60 2.92
N PHE A 169 3.34 11.38 3.42
CA PHE A 169 2.22 10.65 4.02
C PHE A 169 1.93 11.12 5.45
N VAL A 170 0.67 11.02 5.87
CA VAL A 170 0.16 11.68 7.08
C VAL A 170 0.93 11.29 8.34
N VAL A 171 1.24 10.00 8.55
CA VAL A 171 1.89 9.55 9.80
C VAL A 171 3.31 10.09 9.91
N PRO A 172 4.24 9.86 8.95
CA PRO A 172 5.58 10.45 9.03
C PRO A 172 5.57 11.99 8.94
N ALA A 173 4.61 12.60 8.24
CA ALA A 173 4.47 14.06 8.23
C ALA A 173 4.15 14.63 9.62
N MET A 174 3.29 13.95 10.39
CA MET A 174 2.99 14.37 11.77
C MET A 174 4.21 14.19 12.67
N ALA A 175 4.94 13.09 12.56
CA ALA A 175 6.18 12.89 13.30
C ALA A 175 7.21 14.00 13.04
N GLU A 176 7.40 14.39 11.76
CA GLU A 176 8.30 15.48 11.37
C GLU A 176 7.89 16.84 11.97
N ARG A 177 6.60 17.16 11.95
CA ARG A 177 6.08 18.40 12.51
C ARG A 177 6.25 18.45 14.02
N VAL A 178 6.01 17.34 14.72
CA VAL A 178 6.26 17.24 16.16
C VAL A 178 7.75 17.33 16.47
N ARG A 179 8.60 16.67 15.65
CA ARG A 179 10.07 16.80 15.77
C ARG A 179 10.52 18.26 15.61
N ALA A 180 9.96 18.99 14.64
CA ALA A 180 10.30 20.40 14.42
C ALA A 180 10.01 21.26 15.66
N VAL A 181 8.91 20.99 16.37
CA VAL A 181 8.60 21.68 17.64
C VAL A 181 9.58 21.27 18.75
N ARG A 182 9.83 19.96 18.94
CA ARG A 182 10.79 19.45 19.93
C ARG A 182 12.17 20.09 19.77
N ASP A 183 12.59 20.26 18.51
CA ASP A 183 13.91 20.79 18.16
C ASP A 183 13.93 22.36 18.16
N GLY A 184 12.84 23.02 18.58
CA GLY A 184 12.73 24.49 18.63
C GLY A 184 12.65 25.18 17.27
N ARG A 185 12.34 24.45 16.19
CA ARG A 185 12.21 24.96 14.81
C ARG A 185 10.80 25.45 14.49
N ALA A 186 9.82 25.17 15.37
CA ALA A 186 8.44 25.61 15.25
C ALA A 186 7.79 25.75 16.63
N ASP A 187 6.83 26.69 16.77
CA ASP A 187 6.11 26.94 18.02
C ASP A 187 4.75 26.21 18.07
N ALA A 188 4.28 25.65 16.95
CA ALA A 188 3.01 24.97 16.84
C ALA A 188 3.08 23.85 15.78
N ILE A 189 2.18 22.87 15.90
CA ILE A 189 2.07 21.76 14.97
C ILE A 189 0.97 22.08 13.96
N PRO A 190 1.28 22.32 12.67
CA PRO A 190 0.27 22.52 11.64
C PRO A 190 -0.45 21.20 11.33
N VAL A 191 -1.79 21.22 11.37
CA VAL A 191 -2.64 20.05 11.20
C VAL A 191 -3.81 20.34 10.25
N GLY A 192 -4.35 19.29 9.64
CA GLY A 192 -5.64 19.36 8.92
C GLY A 192 -6.80 18.96 9.83
N ASN A 193 -7.73 18.17 9.29
CA ASN A 193 -8.84 17.62 10.06
C ASN A 193 -8.35 16.49 10.98
N LEU A 194 -8.36 16.72 12.28
CA LEU A 194 -7.88 15.77 13.29
C LEU A 194 -8.88 14.63 13.60
N ASP A 195 -10.16 14.84 13.28
CA ASP A 195 -11.23 13.92 13.69
C ASP A 195 -11.50 12.83 12.66
N VAL A 196 -10.86 12.90 11.48
CA VAL A 196 -10.94 11.83 10.48
C VAL A 196 -10.27 10.57 11.00
N ARG A 197 -10.94 9.43 10.79
CA ARG A 197 -10.48 8.13 11.28
C ARG A 197 -10.11 7.21 10.13
N ARG A 198 -8.98 6.54 10.25
CA ARG A 198 -8.43 5.62 9.24
C ARG A 198 -8.11 4.26 9.82
N ASP A 199 -8.48 3.21 9.09
CA ASP A 199 -7.89 1.89 9.33
C ASP A 199 -6.42 2.00 9.01
N LEU A 200 -5.57 1.79 10.02
CA LEU A 200 -4.12 1.95 9.93
C LEU A 200 -3.43 0.65 10.30
N LEU A 201 -2.54 0.21 9.44
CA LEU A 201 -1.70 -0.98 9.61
C LEU A 201 -0.22 -0.57 9.76
N HIS A 202 0.55 -1.43 10.41
CA HIS A 202 2.00 -1.41 10.25
C HIS A 202 2.38 -2.05 8.90
N VAL A 203 3.38 -1.49 8.21
CA VAL A 203 3.82 -1.99 6.91
C VAL A 203 4.28 -3.45 6.96
N ASP A 204 4.88 -3.90 8.05
CA ASP A 204 5.32 -5.30 8.20
C ASP A 204 4.13 -6.26 8.32
N ASP A 205 2.99 -5.85 8.91
CA ASP A 205 1.78 -6.66 8.88
C ASP A 205 1.19 -6.75 7.47
N VAL A 206 1.34 -5.70 6.66
CA VAL A 206 0.91 -5.69 5.25
C VAL A 206 1.75 -6.66 4.42
N VAL A 207 3.09 -6.61 4.53
CA VAL A 207 3.95 -7.51 3.74
C VAL A 207 3.83 -8.95 4.22
N HIS A 208 3.58 -9.18 5.51
CA HIS A 208 3.23 -10.49 6.03
C HIS A 208 1.93 -11.04 5.39
N ALA A 209 0.90 -10.20 5.25
CA ALA A 209 -0.31 -10.58 4.51
C ALA A 209 0.00 -10.99 3.07
N TYR A 210 0.85 -10.22 2.36
CA TYR A 210 1.23 -10.53 0.98
C TYR A 210 1.97 -11.86 0.87
N ARG A 211 2.88 -12.16 1.79
CA ARG A 211 3.56 -13.46 1.83
C ARG A 211 2.56 -14.61 2.00
N LEU A 212 1.65 -14.51 2.99
CA LEU A 212 0.63 -15.54 3.21
C LEU A 212 -0.34 -15.71 2.02
N VAL A 213 -0.63 -14.63 1.30
CA VAL A 213 -1.41 -14.69 0.05
C VAL A 213 -0.64 -15.47 -1.03
N LEU A 214 0.65 -15.22 -1.21
CA LEU A 214 1.49 -15.96 -2.17
C LEU A 214 1.55 -17.45 -1.83
N GLU A 215 1.73 -17.79 -0.55
CA GLU A 215 1.67 -19.18 -0.08
C GLU A 215 0.30 -19.82 -0.35
N GLY A 216 -0.79 -19.10 -0.06
CA GLY A 216 -2.16 -19.56 -0.34
C GLY A 216 -2.46 -19.77 -1.81
N LEU A 217 -1.86 -18.96 -2.70
CA LEU A 217 -1.91 -19.13 -4.15
C LEU A 217 -1.11 -20.37 -4.57
N ALA A 218 0.11 -20.54 -4.06
CA ALA A 218 0.96 -21.68 -4.36
C ALA A 218 0.34 -23.01 -3.93
N ASP A 219 -0.32 -23.03 -2.77
CA ASP A 219 -1.01 -24.21 -2.23
C ASP A 219 -2.39 -24.47 -2.88
N GLY A 220 -2.82 -23.65 -3.82
CA GLY A 220 -4.12 -23.76 -4.50
C GLY A 220 -5.33 -23.45 -3.60
N ARG A 221 -5.14 -22.78 -2.47
CA ARG A 221 -6.24 -22.32 -1.58
C ARG A 221 -7.02 -21.16 -2.16
N VAL A 222 -6.42 -20.40 -3.08
CA VAL A 222 -7.06 -19.30 -3.80
C VAL A 222 -7.63 -19.81 -5.12
N PRO A 223 -8.91 -19.55 -5.44
CA PRO A 223 -9.52 -20.01 -6.68
C PRO A 223 -8.92 -19.32 -7.91
N ARG A 224 -9.02 -20.01 -9.06
CA ARG A 224 -8.66 -19.43 -10.37
C ARG A 224 -9.67 -18.38 -10.80
N GLY A 225 -9.29 -17.49 -11.72
CA GLY A 225 -10.15 -16.45 -12.28
C GLY A 225 -10.09 -15.12 -11.52
N GLY A 226 -9.21 -15.01 -10.52
CA GLY A 226 -8.99 -13.79 -9.76
C GLY A 226 -9.85 -13.65 -8.50
N VAL A 227 -9.25 -13.15 -7.43
CA VAL A 227 -9.89 -12.86 -6.14
C VAL A 227 -9.45 -11.49 -5.63
N VAL A 228 -10.39 -10.74 -5.07
CA VAL A 228 -10.07 -9.49 -4.34
C VAL A 228 -10.03 -9.79 -2.85
N LEU A 229 -9.01 -9.27 -2.16
CA LEU A 229 -8.84 -9.38 -0.72
C LEU A 229 -8.52 -8.03 -0.09
N ASN A 230 -9.23 -7.66 0.97
CA ASN A 230 -8.87 -6.51 1.79
C ASN A 230 -7.73 -6.85 2.73
N VAL A 231 -6.74 -5.95 2.82
CA VAL A 231 -5.69 -5.98 3.84
C VAL A 231 -5.94 -4.81 4.79
N ALA A 232 -6.61 -5.09 5.91
CA ALA A 232 -7.11 -4.10 6.86
C ALA A 232 -6.96 -4.59 8.31
N SER A 233 -6.74 -3.65 9.24
CA SER A 233 -6.63 -3.98 10.66
C SER A 233 -7.98 -4.31 11.30
N GLY A 234 -9.07 -3.77 10.75
CA GLY A 234 -10.40 -3.82 11.33
C GLY A 234 -10.59 -2.83 12.50
N ARG A 235 -9.66 -1.89 12.66
CA ARG A 235 -9.70 -0.84 13.69
C ARG A 235 -9.35 0.50 13.07
N THR A 236 -9.92 1.57 13.60
CA THR A 236 -9.60 2.93 13.12
C THR A 236 -8.92 3.74 14.19
N VAL A 237 -7.97 4.56 13.78
CA VAL A 237 -7.34 5.62 14.58
C VAL A 237 -7.66 6.98 13.99
N SER A 238 -7.79 8.01 14.81
CA SER A 238 -7.94 9.39 14.36
C SER A 238 -6.56 10.01 14.12
N ILE A 239 -6.52 11.06 13.31
CA ILE A 239 -5.27 11.85 13.17
C ILE A 239 -4.88 12.52 14.50
N ARG A 240 -5.86 12.83 15.34
CA ARG A 240 -5.60 13.33 16.71
C ARG A 240 -4.81 12.31 17.52
N GLU A 241 -5.24 11.04 17.59
CA GLU A 241 -4.51 9.97 18.30
C GLU A 241 -3.07 9.83 17.79
N VAL A 242 -2.85 9.98 16.47
CA VAL A 242 -1.49 9.94 15.89
C VAL A 242 -0.64 11.11 16.36
N VAL A 243 -1.17 12.35 16.33
CA VAL A 243 -0.42 13.55 16.75
C VAL A 243 -0.13 13.52 18.25
N ASP A 244 -1.13 13.20 19.06
CA ASP A 244 -1.00 13.13 20.52
C ASP A 244 0.05 12.08 20.93
N GLY A 245 0.04 10.92 20.25
CA GLY A 245 1.04 9.87 20.47
C GLY A 245 2.47 10.32 20.11
N PHE A 246 2.67 11.11 19.07
CA PHE A 246 3.98 11.68 18.75
C PHE A 246 4.38 12.80 19.72
N GLN A 247 3.44 13.64 20.18
CA GLN A 247 3.74 14.65 21.21
C GLN A 247 4.20 13.98 22.52
N GLN A 248 3.57 12.88 22.91
CA GLN A 248 3.99 12.11 24.09
C GLN A 248 5.44 11.61 23.94
N ARG A 249 5.80 11.05 22.78
CA ARG A 249 7.17 10.56 22.49
C ARG A 249 8.21 11.68 22.45
N ALA A 250 7.78 12.84 21.97
CA ALA A 250 8.63 14.03 21.92
C ALA A 250 8.78 14.75 23.28
N GLY A 251 7.95 14.40 24.28
CA GLY A 251 7.90 15.12 25.57
C GLY A 251 7.39 16.56 25.42
N THR A 252 6.49 16.83 24.47
CA THR A 252 5.94 18.17 24.19
C THR A 252 4.41 18.17 24.24
N SER A 253 3.82 19.35 24.48
CA SER A 253 2.39 19.62 24.43
C SER A 253 2.10 20.87 23.60
N ALA A 254 2.79 21.00 22.47
CA ALA A 254 2.67 22.17 21.62
C ALA A 254 1.24 22.35 21.06
N PRO A 255 0.80 23.60 20.84
CA PRO A 255 -0.52 23.88 20.30
C PRO A 255 -0.65 23.35 18.87
N LEU A 256 -1.84 22.78 18.59
CA LEU A 256 -2.21 22.33 17.25
C LEU A 256 -2.84 23.51 16.48
N LYS A 257 -2.30 23.84 15.31
CA LYS A 257 -2.80 24.93 14.47
C LYS A 257 -3.38 24.38 13.20
N VAL A 258 -4.70 24.56 13.01
CA VAL A 258 -5.36 24.13 11.76
C VAL A 258 -4.83 24.95 10.59
N ASP A 259 -4.34 24.27 9.56
CA ASP A 259 -3.91 24.83 8.29
C ASP A 259 -4.82 24.29 7.18
N ALA A 260 -5.50 25.21 6.50
CA ALA A 260 -6.48 24.88 5.45
C ALA A 260 -5.85 24.11 4.28
N THR A 261 -4.55 24.24 4.04
CA THR A 261 -3.85 23.50 2.98
C THR A 261 -3.82 21.99 3.21
N PHE A 262 -4.00 21.56 4.47
CA PHE A 262 -4.08 20.14 4.84
C PHE A 262 -5.50 19.62 4.99
N VAL A 263 -6.52 20.47 4.75
CA VAL A 263 -7.93 20.08 4.82
C VAL A 263 -8.41 19.67 3.43
N ARG A 264 -8.81 18.40 3.28
CA ARG A 264 -9.38 17.89 2.02
C ARG A 264 -10.89 18.08 2.01
N ALA A 265 -11.45 18.69 0.96
CA ALA A 265 -12.85 19.10 0.90
C ALA A 265 -13.84 17.93 1.03
N ASN A 266 -13.56 16.76 0.53
CA ASN A 266 -14.49 15.61 0.53
C ASN A 266 -13.87 14.38 1.22
N ASP A 267 -13.05 14.61 2.26
CA ASP A 267 -12.41 13.51 2.98
C ASP A 267 -13.45 12.74 3.81
N PRO A 268 -13.61 11.43 3.63
CA PRO A 268 -14.51 10.64 4.48
C PRO A 268 -14.13 10.75 5.95
N SER A 269 -15.11 10.95 6.83
CA SER A 269 -14.88 11.02 8.27
C SER A 269 -14.28 9.72 8.84
N LYS A 270 -14.63 8.58 8.25
CA LYS A 270 -14.15 7.26 8.69
C LYS A 270 -13.93 6.35 7.48
N ILE A 271 -12.79 5.65 7.48
CA ILE A 271 -12.50 4.54 6.56
C ILE A 271 -12.09 3.36 7.44
N LEU A 272 -12.86 2.29 7.42
CA LEU A 272 -12.66 1.07 8.20
C LEU A 272 -12.78 -0.12 7.24
N GLY A 273 -11.82 -1.04 7.25
CA GLY A 273 -11.84 -2.23 6.42
C GLY A 273 -12.33 -3.47 7.14
N ASP A 274 -12.88 -4.40 6.37
CA ASP A 274 -13.14 -5.78 6.76
C ASP A 274 -12.19 -6.71 6.00
N ALA A 275 -11.33 -7.43 6.72
CA ALA A 275 -10.37 -8.40 6.19
C ALA A 275 -10.77 -9.85 6.51
N ASN A 276 -12.04 -10.15 6.74
CA ASN A 276 -12.48 -11.50 7.10
C ASN A 276 -12.19 -12.52 6.00
N ARG A 277 -12.28 -12.14 4.72
CA ARG A 277 -11.94 -13.01 3.59
C ARG A 277 -10.45 -13.39 3.60
N LEU A 278 -9.56 -12.43 3.79
CA LEU A 278 -8.12 -12.67 3.94
C LEU A 278 -7.84 -13.60 5.13
N ARG A 279 -8.46 -13.33 6.28
CA ARG A 279 -8.30 -14.17 7.50
C ARG A 279 -8.75 -15.60 7.26
N ALA A 280 -9.88 -15.80 6.60
CA ALA A 280 -10.41 -17.12 6.30
C ALA A 280 -9.49 -17.93 5.38
N LEU A 281 -8.88 -17.26 4.38
CA LEU A 281 -7.98 -17.90 3.42
C LEU A 281 -6.60 -18.21 3.99
N THR A 282 -6.05 -17.35 4.84
CA THR A 282 -4.64 -17.39 5.21
C THR A 282 -4.37 -17.53 6.70
N GLY A 283 -5.38 -17.32 7.54
CA GLY A 283 -5.20 -17.20 8.99
C GLY A 283 -4.57 -15.87 9.42
N TRP A 284 -4.25 -14.97 8.49
CA TRP A 284 -3.58 -13.70 8.77
C TRP A 284 -4.32 -12.85 9.81
N ARG A 285 -3.56 -12.24 10.70
CA ARG A 285 -4.02 -11.21 11.65
C ARG A 285 -2.93 -10.16 11.83
N PRO A 286 -3.28 -8.87 11.90
CA PRO A 286 -2.30 -7.85 12.23
C PRO A 286 -1.85 -8.03 13.69
N THR A 287 -0.57 -7.90 13.95
CA THR A 287 0.06 -8.10 15.26
C THR A 287 0.58 -6.81 15.87
N ARG A 288 0.73 -5.75 15.07
CA ARG A 288 1.26 -4.45 15.50
C ARG A 288 0.12 -3.45 15.64
N ASP A 289 0.07 -2.77 16.76
CA ASP A 289 -0.92 -1.73 17.05
C ASP A 289 -0.40 -0.32 16.72
N LEU A 290 -1.17 0.69 17.10
CA LEU A 290 -0.80 2.09 16.87
C LEU A 290 0.51 2.45 17.59
N GLU A 291 0.72 1.96 18.81
CA GLU A 291 1.90 2.30 19.60
C GLU A 291 3.19 1.83 18.89
N VAL A 292 3.20 0.60 18.37
CA VAL A 292 4.33 0.08 17.58
C VAL A 292 4.57 0.92 16.33
N ILE A 293 3.50 1.30 15.61
CA ILE A 293 3.63 2.16 14.42
C ILE A 293 4.27 3.51 14.79
N LEU A 294 3.82 4.10 15.88
CA LEU A 294 4.33 5.40 16.33
C LEU A 294 5.78 5.31 16.82
N ASP A 295 6.14 4.26 17.56
CA ASP A 295 7.51 4.03 18.02
C ASP A 295 8.48 3.91 16.85
N ASP A 296 8.14 3.05 15.89
CA ASP A 296 8.99 2.77 14.75
C ASP A 296 9.14 3.98 13.82
N VAL A 297 8.04 4.71 13.55
CA VAL A 297 8.10 5.93 12.74
C VAL A 297 8.84 7.05 13.47
N TRP A 298 8.66 7.18 14.79
CA TRP A 298 9.38 8.18 15.58
C TRP A 298 10.89 7.91 15.59
N ALA A 299 11.28 6.66 15.79
CA ALA A 299 12.69 6.25 15.73
C ALA A 299 13.31 6.56 14.35
N ASP A 300 12.60 6.21 13.26
CA ASP A 300 13.02 6.48 11.87
C ASP A 300 13.20 7.98 11.61
N VAL A 301 12.21 8.81 12.01
CA VAL A 301 12.26 10.25 11.83
C VAL A 301 13.37 10.89 12.63
N THR A 302 13.66 10.40 13.86
CA THR A 302 14.65 11.01 14.76
C THR A 302 16.06 10.47 14.56
N SER A 303 16.26 9.33 13.93
CA SER A 303 17.59 8.80 13.58
C SER A 303 18.26 9.56 12.44
N GLU A 304 17.49 10.23 11.56
CA GLU A 304 18.06 11.05 10.51
C GLU A 304 18.61 12.35 11.08
N VAL A 305 19.92 12.56 10.97
CA VAL A 305 20.58 13.86 11.24
C VAL A 305 19.95 14.88 10.29
N PRO A 306 19.49 16.06 10.77
CA PRO A 306 18.98 17.10 9.89
C PRO A 306 20.06 17.41 8.85
N ALA A 307 19.68 17.35 7.58
CA ALA A 307 20.51 17.95 6.53
C ALA A 307 20.61 19.45 6.87
N GLY A 308 21.80 19.88 7.26
CA GLY A 308 22.12 21.25 7.65
C GLY A 308 21.91 22.29 6.55
#